data_69ae9b33b16e35f14495a3cf8aba5bad
#
_entry.id   69ae9b33b16e35f14495a3cf8aba5bad
#
_cell.length_a   1.000
_cell.length_b   1.000
_cell.length_c   1.000
_cell.angle_alpha   90.00
_cell.angle_beta   90.00
_cell.angle_gamma   90.00
#
_symmetry.space_group_name_H-M   'P 1'
#
loop_
_entity.id
_entity.type
_entity.pdbx_description
1 polymer ?
#
loop_
_entity_poly.entity_id
_entity_poly.type
_entity_poly.pdbx_seq_one_letter_code
_entity_poly.pdbx_strand_id
1 'polypeptide(L)'
;MEHEIYVSRDVKNLGHNNAARLIKLAAKRALDAEGVDVNCIISVMLTDDAGIRQVNRDFRNIDRATDVLSFPLNELEPGVFDPEACERDPDSGAVLLGDMMISLPRCEEQGKDFGHCFDREIQYLTVHSVLHLLGYDHVDEGPMKARMRAREKAIMGDE
;
A
#
# COMPACT_ATOMS: atom_id res chain seq x y z
N MET A 1 -17.46 -0.91 -7.60
CA MET A 1 -17.17 -0.56 -6.21
C MET A 1 -16.53 0.81 -6.14
N GLU A 2 -16.98 1.62 -5.21
CA GLU A 2 -16.40 2.96 -5.00
C GLU A 2 -15.53 2.95 -3.76
N HIS A 3 -14.31 2.46 -3.93
CA HIS A 3 -13.32 2.54 -2.85
C HIS A 3 -12.86 3.99 -2.67
N GLU A 4 -12.65 4.39 -1.42
CA GLU A 4 -12.16 5.71 -1.07
C GLU A 4 -10.70 5.60 -0.64
N ILE A 5 -9.82 6.22 -1.41
CA ILE A 5 -8.39 6.24 -1.14
C ILE A 5 -8.02 7.70 -0.84
N TYR A 6 -7.75 8.00 0.42
CA TYR A 6 -7.40 9.34 0.85
C TYR A 6 -5.89 9.50 0.83
N VAL A 7 -5.40 10.44 0.03
CA VAL A 7 -3.96 10.68 -0.08
C VAL A 7 -3.65 12.09 0.43
N SER A 8 -2.75 12.19 1.39
CA SER A 8 -2.32 13.45 1.97
C SER A 8 -0.79 13.51 2.01
N ARG A 9 -0.25 14.70 2.29
CA ARG A 9 1.19 14.94 2.37
C ARG A 9 1.49 15.63 3.69
N ASP A 10 2.49 15.14 4.45
CA ASP A 10 2.93 15.80 5.67
C ASP A 10 4.16 16.70 5.45
N VAL A 11 4.77 16.63 4.26
CA VAL A 11 5.93 17.42 3.87
C VAL A 11 5.61 18.17 2.58
N LYS A 12 6.01 19.43 2.51
CA LYS A 12 5.84 20.26 1.31
C LYS A 12 6.96 19.98 0.31
N ASN A 13 6.73 20.31 -0.94
CA ASN A 13 7.74 20.29 -2.01
C ASN A 13 8.31 18.89 -2.31
N LEU A 14 7.51 17.85 -2.13
CA LEU A 14 7.91 16.49 -2.50
C LEU A 14 7.89 16.27 -4.01
N GLY A 15 7.27 17.15 -4.77
CA GLY A 15 7.09 16.95 -6.20
C GLY A 15 6.09 15.85 -6.53
N HIS A 16 6.16 15.32 -7.75
CA HIS A 16 5.32 14.21 -8.20
C HIS A 16 3.83 14.47 -8.04
N ASN A 17 3.33 15.52 -8.72
CA ASN A 17 1.94 15.95 -8.58
C ASN A 17 0.91 14.91 -9.00
N ASN A 18 1.32 13.92 -9.80
CA ASN A 18 0.44 12.82 -10.24
C ASN A 18 0.45 11.62 -9.29
N ALA A 19 1.21 11.66 -8.20
CA ALA A 19 1.35 10.50 -7.30
C ALA A 19 0.01 10.06 -6.72
N ALA A 20 -0.82 11.00 -6.25
CA ALA A 20 -2.11 10.68 -5.67
C ALA A 20 -3.02 9.94 -6.67
N ARG A 21 -3.05 10.39 -7.92
CA ARG A 21 -3.85 9.75 -8.97
C ARG A 21 -3.37 8.32 -9.24
N LEU A 22 -2.07 8.14 -9.33
CA LEU A 22 -1.47 6.81 -9.58
C LEU A 22 -1.70 5.85 -8.41
N ILE A 23 -1.61 6.34 -7.18
CA ILE A 23 -1.87 5.55 -5.98
C ILE A 23 -3.34 5.09 -5.97
N LYS A 24 -4.28 6.00 -6.22
CA LYS A 24 -5.70 5.65 -6.26
C LYS A 24 -5.99 4.61 -7.32
N LEU A 25 -5.41 4.76 -8.50
CA LEU A 25 -5.59 3.83 -9.60
C LEU A 25 -5.04 2.44 -9.24
N ALA A 26 -3.83 2.38 -8.72
CA ALA A 26 -3.18 1.11 -8.36
C ALA A 26 -3.90 0.41 -7.21
N ALA A 27 -4.33 1.16 -6.19
CA ALA A 27 -5.06 0.60 -5.06
C ALA A 27 -6.39 -0.01 -5.50
N LYS A 28 -7.15 0.68 -6.34
CA LYS A 28 -8.43 0.17 -6.85
C LYS A 28 -8.21 -1.07 -7.71
N ARG A 29 -7.18 -1.07 -8.54
CA ARG A 29 -6.83 -2.24 -9.36
C ARG A 29 -6.52 -3.45 -8.49
N ALA A 30 -5.74 -3.26 -7.42
CA ALA A 30 -5.38 -4.34 -6.50
C ALA A 30 -6.62 -4.89 -5.78
N LEU A 31 -7.49 -4.02 -5.30
CA LEU A 31 -8.72 -4.44 -4.62
C LEU A 31 -9.63 -5.22 -5.57
N ASP A 32 -9.79 -4.75 -6.80
CA ASP A 32 -10.61 -5.45 -7.79
C ASP A 32 -10.02 -6.83 -8.13
N ALA A 33 -8.72 -6.90 -8.33
CA ALA A 33 -8.04 -8.16 -8.67
C ALA A 33 -8.13 -9.19 -7.55
N GLU A 34 -8.19 -8.73 -6.29
CA GLU A 34 -8.31 -9.61 -5.13
C GLU A 34 -9.75 -9.94 -4.76
N GLY A 35 -10.71 -9.54 -5.58
CA GLY A 35 -12.11 -9.90 -5.39
C GLY A 35 -12.80 -9.17 -4.25
N VAL A 36 -12.32 -7.98 -3.90
CA VAL A 36 -12.94 -7.18 -2.84
C VAL A 36 -14.21 -6.54 -3.39
N ASP A 37 -15.36 -7.02 -2.93
CA ASP A 37 -16.68 -6.70 -3.48
C ASP A 37 -17.48 -5.74 -2.60
N VAL A 38 -16.86 -5.10 -1.64
CA VAL A 38 -17.47 -4.06 -0.80
C VAL A 38 -16.60 -2.82 -0.83
N ASN A 39 -17.21 -1.67 -0.56
CA ASN A 39 -16.46 -0.40 -0.52
C ASN A 39 -15.45 -0.40 0.63
N CYS A 40 -14.24 0.03 0.34
CA CYS A 40 -13.17 0.08 1.31
C CYS A 40 -12.59 1.49 1.41
N ILE A 41 -12.01 1.79 2.56
CA ILE A 41 -11.30 3.04 2.82
C ILE A 41 -9.85 2.72 3.14
N ILE A 42 -8.94 3.40 2.47
CA ILE A 42 -7.50 3.34 2.72
C ILE A 42 -6.99 4.78 2.84
N SER A 43 -6.19 5.05 3.86
CA SER A 43 -5.54 6.35 4.04
C SER A 43 -4.05 6.24 3.72
N VAL A 44 -3.55 7.16 2.90
CA VAL A 44 -2.15 7.16 2.46
C VAL A 44 -1.51 8.49 2.82
N MET A 45 -0.37 8.44 3.50
CA MET A 45 0.43 9.61 3.82
C MET A 45 1.71 9.59 2.97
N LEU A 46 1.94 10.65 2.22
CA LEU A 46 3.16 10.84 1.46
C LEU A 46 4.13 11.70 2.26
N THR A 47 5.36 11.23 2.38
CA THR A 47 6.38 11.85 3.22
C THR A 47 7.76 11.74 2.57
N ASP A 48 8.80 12.12 3.30
CA ASP A 48 10.20 11.95 2.90
C ASP A 48 10.89 10.88 3.75
N ASP A 49 12.19 10.69 3.51
CA ASP A 49 12.97 9.67 4.24
C ASP A 49 13.00 9.94 5.75
N ALA A 50 13.10 11.19 6.16
CA ALA A 50 13.13 11.54 7.58
C ALA A 50 11.79 11.24 8.26
N GLY A 51 10.68 11.56 7.59
CA GLY A 51 9.35 11.30 8.12
C GLY A 51 9.04 9.82 8.27
N ILE A 52 9.35 9.02 7.25
CA ILE A 52 9.08 7.59 7.31
C ILE A 52 10.01 6.86 8.27
N ARG A 53 11.26 7.33 8.40
CA ARG A 53 12.21 6.81 9.38
C ARG A 53 11.68 6.97 10.80
N GLN A 54 11.11 8.14 11.12
CA GLN A 54 10.56 8.40 12.44
C GLN A 54 9.40 7.45 12.76
N VAL A 55 8.49 7.26 11.84
CA VAL A 55 7.35 6.35 12.03
C VAL A 55 7.83 4.91 12.16
N ASN A 56 8.79 4.49 11.34
CA ASN A 56 9.35 3.15 11.39
C ASN A 56 10.01 2.87 12.75
N ARG A 57 10.75 3.87 13.29
CA ARG A 57 11.35 3.78 14.63
C ARG A 57 10.29 3.68 15.72
N ASP A 58 9.27 4.54 15.66
CA ASP A 58 8.28 4.65 16.74
C ASP A 58 7.33 3.44 16.77
N PHE A 59 6.98 2.87 15.62
CA PHE A 59 5.98 1.80 15.54
C PHE A 59 6.58 0.40 15.34
N ARG A 60 7.81 0.30 14.83
CA ARG A 60 8.44 -0.99 14.54
C ARG A 60 9.79 -1.18 15.20
N ASN A 61 10.29 -0.18 15.94
CA ASN A 61 11.62 -0.17 16.55
C ASN A 61 12.76 -0.32 15.53
N ILE A 62 12.55 0.12 14.30
CA ILE A 62 13.56 0.09 13.25
C ILE A 62 13.93 1.52 12.89
N ASP A 63 15.12 1.97 13.31
CA ASP A 63 15.57 3.34 13.12
C ASP A 63 16.26 3.51 11.76
N ARG A 64 15.48 3.43 10.70
CA ARG A 64 15.95 3.70 9.34
C ARG A 64 14.78 4.01 8.42
N ALA A 65 15.07 4.71 7.33
CA ALA A 65 14.07 4.97 6.30
C ALA A 65 13.77 3.68 5.50
N THR A 66 12.57 3.62 4.97
CA THR A 66 12.13 2.56 4.07
C THR A 66 11.28 3.18 2.96
N ASP A 67 10.83 2.40 2.01
CA ASP A 67 10.01 2.87 0.89
C ASP A 67 8.54 3.05 1.29
N VAL A 68 7.96 2.03 1.90
CA VAL A 68 6.54 2.02 2.28
C VAL A 68 6.36 1.29 3.61
N LEU A 69 5.40 1.79 4.40
CA LEU A 69 4.92 1.15 5.63
C LEU A 69 3.43 0.89 5.47
N SER A 70 3.01 -0.28 5.91
CA SER A 70 1.61 -0.71 5.86
C SER A 70 1.11 -1.00 7.28
N PHE A 71 -0.07 -0.46 7.61
CA PHE A 71 -0.68 -0.62 8.92
C PHE A 71 -2.08 -1.21 8.77
N PRO A 72 -2.20 -2.55 8.66
CA PRO A 72 -3.51 -3.20 8.55
C PRO A 72 -4.34 -2.97 9.80
N LEU A 73 -5.63 -2.69 9.62
CA LEU A 73 -6.58 -2.58 10.73
C LEU A 73 -7.26 -3.90 11.04
N ASN A 74 -7.14 -4.88 10.16
CA ASN A 74 -7.84 -6.17 10.29
C ASN A 74 -6.86 -7.32 10.19
N GLU A 75 -7.24 -8.46 10.76
CA GLU A 75 -6.50 -9.70 10.58
C GLU A 75 -7.22 -10.53 9.52
N LEU A 76 -6.71 -10.51 8.30
CA LEU A 76 -7.29 -11.22 7.17
C LEU A 76 -6.37 -12.35 6.73
N GLU A 77 -6.97 -13.40 6.19
CA GLU A 77 -6.24 -14.49 5.57
C GLU A 77 -5.99 -14.18 4.10
N PRO A 78 -4.76 -14.35 3.59
CA PRO A 78 -4.46 -14.05 2.19
C PRO A 78 -5.36 -14.81 1.23
N GLY A 79 -5.94 -14.08 0.27
CA GLY A 79 -6.83 -14.65 -0.72
C GLY A 79 -8.25 -14.90 -0.25
N VAL A 80 -8.54 -14.63 1.03
CA VAL A 80 -9.87 -14.80 1.61
C VAL A 80 -10.31 -13.47 2.23
N PHE A 81 -10.98 -12.64 1.45
CA PHE A 81 -11.48 -11.37 1.96
C PHE A 81 -12.82 -11.61 2.64
N ASP A 82 -12.87 -11.37 3.96
CA ASP A 82 -14.08 -11.52 4.78
C ASP A 82 -14.48 -10.16 5.35
N PRO A 83 -15.46 -9.46 4.74
CA PRO A 83 -15.87 -8.15 5.24
C PRO A 83 -16.47 -8.18 6.64
N GLU A 84 -17.02 -9.32 7.07
CA GLU A 84 -17.59 -9.43 8.41
C GLU A 84 -16.51 -9.47 9.51
N ALA A 85 -15.25 -9.78 9.13
CA ALA A 85 -14.13 -9.78 10.06
C ALA A 85 -13.43 -8.41 10.13
N CYS A 86 -13.95 -7.40 9.44
CA CYS A 86 -13.29 -6.11 9.31
C CYS A 86 -13.96 -5.01 10.11
N GLU A 87 -13.15 -4.02 10.50
CA GLU A 87 -13.65 -2.75 11.03
C GLU A 87 -14.40 -1.98 9.95
N ARG A 88 -15.45 -1.29 10.34
CA ARG A 88 -16.30 -0.54 9.44
C ARG A 88 -16.39 0.91 9.83
N ASP A 89 -16.46 1.79 8.84
CA ASP A 89 -16.79 3.18 9.07
C ASP A 89 -18.24 3.29 9.55
N PRO A 90 -18.50 3.92 10.71
CA PRO A 90 -19.86 3.97 11.26
C PRO A 90 -20.83 4.79 10.40
N ASP A 91 -20.35 5.73 9.60
CA ASP A 91 -21.21 6.58 8.77
C ASP A 91 -21.55 5.94 7.44
N SER A 92 -20.57 5.37 6.74
CA SER A 92 -20.78 4.83 5.39
C SER A 92 -20.93 3.31 5.36
N GLY A 93 -20.48 2.61 6.40
CA GLY A 93 -20.44 1.15 6.42
C GLY A 93 -19.28 0.56 5.62
N ALA A 94 -18.43 1.40 5.04
CA ALA A 94 -17.28 0.91 4.27
C ALA A 94 -16.27 0.22 5.17
N VAL A 95 -15.55 -0.76 4.61
CA VAL A 95 -14.51 -1.47 5.34
C VAL A 95 -13.29 -0.56 5.51
N LEU A 96 -12.82 -0.41 6.74
CA LEU A 96 -11.59 0.30 7.04
C LEU A 96 -10.43 -0.68 6.91
N LEU A 97 -9.71 -0.65 5.79
CA LEU A 97 -8.61 -1.60 5.54
C LEU A 97 -7.34 -1.24 6.28
N GLY A 98 -7.02 0.03 6.36
CA GLY A 98 -5.84 0.46 7.07
C GLY A 98 -5.17 1.68 6.47
N ASP A 99 -3.94 1.90 6.91
CA ASP A 99 -3.15 3.05 6.52
C ASP A 99 -1.86 2.61 5.86
N MET A 100 -1.31 3.47 5.00
CA MET A 100 0.02 3.29 4.47
C MET A 100 0.76 4.62 4.45
N MET A 101 2.09 4.54 4.52
CA MET A 101 2.96 5.71 4.42
C MET A 101 4.03 5.41 3.38
N ILE A 102 4.27 6.35 2.47
CA ILE A 102 5.22 6.18 1.37
C ILE A 102 6.21 7.34 1.38
N SER A 103 7.51 7.03 1.31
CA SER A 103 8.53 8.03 1.07
C SER A 103 8.68 8.24 -0.44
N LEU A 104 8.30 9.42 -0.92
CA LEU A 104 8.41 9.73 -2.36
C LEU A 104 9.87 9.79 -2.83
N PRO A 105 10.82 10.38 -2.07
CA PRO A 105 12.23 10.34 -2.48
C PRO A 105 12.78 8.92 -2.57
N ARG A 106 12.40 8.05 -1.63
CA ARG A 106 12.84 6.65 -1.66
C ARG A 106 12.23 5.90 -2.84
N CYS A 107 10.98 6.16 -3.15
CA CYS A 107 10.30 5.60 -4.32
C CYS A 107 11.01 5.98 -5.61
N GLU A 108 11.38 7.26 -5.75
CA GLU A 108 12.12 7.74 -6.93
C GLU A 108 13.47 7.05 -7.06
N GLU A 109 14.22 6.97 -5.97
CA GLU A 109 15.54 6.34 -5.93
C GLU A 109 15.46 4.86 -6.29
N GLN A 110 14.51 4.13 -5.72
CA GLN A 110 14.33 2.71 -6.02
C GLN A 110 13.91 2.46 -7.47
N GLY A 111 13.06 3.32 -8.02
CA GLY A 111 12.69 3.22 -9.42
C GLY A 111 13.91 3.29 -10.32
N LYS A 112 14.81 4.24 -10.05
CA LYS A 112 16.07 4.38 -10.78
C LYS A 112 16.96 3.15 -10.63
N ASP A 113 17.10 2.64 -9.40
CA ASP A 113 17.93 1.46 -9.10
C ASP A 113 17.45 0.22 -9.83
N PHE A 114 16.13 0.06 -9.99
CA PHE A 114 15.55 -1.10 -10.67
C PHE A 114 15.31 -0.87 -12.16
N GLY A 115 15.66 0.29 -12.69
CA GLY A 115 15.44 0.61 -14.10
C GLY A 115 13.99 0.90 -14.45
N HIS A 116 13.19 1.34 -13.48
CA HIS A 116 11.78 1.70 -13.67
C HIS A 116 11.60 3.20 -13.57
N CYS A 117 10.55 3.73 -14.21
CA CYS A 117 10.14 5.10 -13.99
C CYS A 117 9.44 5.23 -12.61
N PHE A 118 9.36 6.47 -12.13
CA PHE A 118 8.66 6.75 -10.87
C PHE A 118 7.21 6.25 -10.91
N ASP A 119 6.51 6.48 -11.99
CA ASP A 119 5.10 6.10 -12.13
C ASP A 119 4.88 4.60 -11.92
N ARG A 120 5.79 3.78 -12.44
CA ARG A 120 5.73 2.33 -12.23
C ARG A 120 6.02 1.96 -10.79
N GLU A 121 7.05 2.56 -10.20
CA GLU A 121 7.47 2.24 -8.84
C GLU A 121 6.41 2.61 -7.81
N ILE A 122 5.79 3.81 -7.94
CA ILE A 122 4.75 4.23 -7.00
C ILE A 122 3.52 3.31 -7.07
N GLN A 123 3.18 2.83 -8.25
CA GLN A 123 2.09 1.87 -8.41
C GLN A 123 2.45 0.51 -7.81
N TYR A 124 3.68 0.05 -8.02
CA TYR A 124 4.16 -1.20 -7.44
C TYR A 124 4.11 -1.15 -5.90
N LEU A 125 4.64 -0.09 -5.30
CA LEU A 125 4.61 0.07 -3.83
C LEU A 125 3.18 0.11 -3.30
N THR A 126 2.27 0.74 -4.02
CA THR A 126 0.86 0.79 -3.63
C THR A 126 0.22 -0.59 -3.67
N VAL A 127 0.43 -1.35 -4.75
CA VAL A 127 -0.09 -2.72 -4.87
C VAL A 127 0.47 -3.60 -3.75
N HIS A 128 1.78 -3.52 -3.53
CA HIS A 128 2.45 -4.27 -2.48
C HIS A 128 1.83 -3.98 -1.11
N SER A 129 1.61 -2.70 -0.79
CA SER A 129 1.01 -2.30 0.48
C SER A 129 -0.45 -2.75 0.61
N VAL A 130 -1.24 -2.63 -0.46
CA VAL A 130 -2.65 -3.10 -0.43
C VAL A 130 -2.70 -4.60 -0.13
N LEU A 131 -1.81 -5.39 -0.72
CA LEU A 131 -1.76 -6.83 -0.43
C LEU A 131 -1.45 -7.09 1.04
N HIS A 132 -0.55 -6.31 1.65
CA HIS A 132 -0.32 -6.39 3.10
C HIS A 132 -1.59 -6.08 3.89
N LEU A 133 -2.34 -5.06 3.51
CA LEU A 133 -3.59 -4.72 4.17
C LEU A 133 -4.62 -5.84 4.05
N LEU A 134 -4.53 -6.66 3.01
CA LEU A 134 -5.41 -7.81 2.78
C LEU A 134 -4.90 -9.10 3.40
N GLY A 135 -3.82 -9.05 4.16
CA GLY A 135 -3.33 -10.19 4.93
C GLY A 135 -2.10 -10.89 4.37
N TYR A 136 -1.63 -10.52 3.18
CA TYR A 136 -0.39 -11.09 2.64
C TYR A 136 0.81 -10.62 3.45
N ASP A 137 1.77 -11.50 3.61
CA ASP A 137 2.96 -11.21 4.39
C ASP A 137 4.17 -11.87 3.71
N HIS A 138 5.35 -11.31 3.94
CA HIS A 138 6.60 -11.86 3.42
C HIS A 138 7.65 -12.01 4.52
N VAL A 139 7.20 -12.25 5.76
CA VAL A 139 8.10 -12.42 6.92
C VAL A 139 9.03 -13.60 6.70
N ASP A 140 8.55 -14.64 6.03
CA ASP A 140 9.39 -15.77 5.66
C ASP A 140 9.83 -15.67 4.20
N GLU A 141 10.87 -16.40 3.83
CA GLU A 141 11.38 -16.48 2.47
C GLU A 141 10.70 -17.61 1.67
N GLY A 142 9.62 -18.15 2.21
CA GLY A 142 8.97 -19.34 1.68
C GLY A 142 7.73 -19.08 0.83
N PRO A 143 6.72 -19.98 0.94
CA PRO A 143 5.53 -19.96 0.06
C PRO A 143 4.73 -18.67 0.09
N MET A 144 4.64 -17.99 1.24
CA MET A 144 3.88 -16.75 1.37
C MET A 144 4.51 -15.63 0.54
N LYS A 145 5.84 -15.50 0.57
CA LYS A 145 6.54 -14.51 -0.24
C LYS A 145 6.34 -14.77 -1.73
N ALA A 146 6.44 -16.01 -2.16
CA ALA A 146 6.23 -16.40 -3.55
C ALA A 146 4.79 -16.10 -4.00
N ARG A 147 3.82 -16.38 -3.15
CA ARG A 147 2.41 -16.11 -3.41
C ARG A 147 2.14 -14.62 -3.56
N MET A 148 2.68 -13.81 -2.67
CA MET A 148 2.55 -12.36 -2.72
C MET A 148 3.16 -11.80 -4.01
N ARG A 149 4.37 -12.26 -4.38
CA ARG A 149 5.01 -11.83 -5.62
C ARG A 149 4.22 -12.20 -6.86
N ALA A 150 3.61 -13.40 -6.87
CA ALA A 150 2.77 -13.82 -7.98
C ALA A 150 1.54 -12.90 -8.12
N ARG A 151 0.96 -12.49 -7.01
CA ARG A 151 -0.16 -11.55 -7.03
C ARG A 151 0.27 -10.16 -7.50
N GLU A 152 1.42 -9.67 -7.04
CA GLU A 152 1.96 -8.39 -7.51
C GLU A 152 2.14 -8.38 -9.03
N LYS A 153 2.70 -9.43 -9.59
CA LYS A 153 2.90 -9.55 -11.04
C LYS A 153 1.57 -9.58 -11.80
N ALA A 154 0.60 -10.35 -11.30
CA ALA A 154 -0.71 -10.44 -11.92
C ALA A 154 -1.41 -9.09 -11.94
N ILE A 155 -1.37 -8.34 -10.84
CA ILE A 155 -2.02 -7.04 -10.71
C ILE A 155 -1.32 -5.99 -11.55
N MET A 156 0.01 -5.98 -11.56
CA MET A 156 0.79 -5.02 -12.34
C MET A 156 0.80 -5.33 -13.84
N GLY A 157 0.36 -6.52 -14.23
CA GLY A 157 0.40 -6.94 -15.64
C GLY A 157 1.78 -7.37 -16.10
N ASP A 158 2.67 -7.71 -15.21
CA ASP A 158 4.01 -8.19 -15.53
C ASP A 158 3.99 -9.68 -15.81
N GLU A 159 4.81 -10.09 -16.76
CA GLU A 159 5.00 -11.50 -17.10
C GLU A 159 6.28 -12.06 -16.53
#